data_495ec0aa5288c0940a75ee24c49efc9b
#
_entry.id   495ec0aa5288c0940a75ee24c49efc9b
#
_cell.length_a   1.000
_cell.length_b   1.000
_cell.length_c   1.000
_cell.angle_alpha   90.00
_cell.angle_beta   90.00
_cell.angle_gamma   90.00
#
_symmetry.space_group_name_H-M   'P 1'
#
loop_
_entity.id
_entity.type
_entity.pdbx_description
1 polymer ?
#
loop_
_entity_poly.entity_id
_entity_poly.type
_entity_poly.pdbx_seq_one_letter_code
_entity_poly.pdbx_strand_id
1 'polypeptide(L)'
;MRTLISNPAQIVTVNTNGKNYKQGSEMNSLDIVYNHSILIEDNLILDLIPDTSVFKYSYDQKIDASNKIILPGLIECHTHSVFAGSRADEFNLKLKGISYEDIAKQGGGILKTVNAVRKSSIPELLQLTRQRIYRFISQGITTLEIKSGYGLDFDNEIKLLEVINILNEESNIDLIPTFLGAHTIPPEFKSERENYIELVIEEMIPFIAKNKLAIFCDAFCESTAFSSEDTEIIFRAATEHGLKLKLHTEQFNNIGGVAVALKYNAVSVDHLEVLVDADIQSLCNSNTVCDLLPGVSFSLDYQYAPARKLIDGNAIVALATDYNPGSSHILNISLIMSLAAIKQKMSSEEIISAYTINAAKSVCVEQKTGSIEIGKSADFAVFDTDTYEDLIYNIGSNLCCMTIKNGNLIYQSDK
;
A
#
# COMPACT_ATOMS: atom_id res chain seq x y z
N MET A 1 27.79 4.08 12.54
CA MET A 1 28.39 3.09 11.58
C MET A 1 28.17 3.61 10.17
N ARG A 2 29.20 3.54 9.32
CA ARG A 2 29.09 3.98 7.91
C ARG A 2 29.04 2.79 6.98
N THR A 3 28.09 2.79 6.06
CA THR A 3 27.94 1.78 5.01
C THR A 3 28.05 2.44 3.64
N LEU A 4 28.81 1.84 2.73
CA LEU A 4 28.93 2.26 1.34
C LEU A 4 28.20 1.25 0.46
N ILE A 5 27.21 1.70 -0.34
CA ILE A 5 26.66 0.91 -1.44
C ILE A 5 27.37 1.38 -2.71
N SER A 6 28.15 0.51 -3.34
CA SER A 6 29.10 0.90 -4.39
C SER A 6 28.74 0.41 -5.78
N ASN A 7 29.12 1.21 -6.77
CA ASN A 7 29.12 0.89 -8.20
C ASN A 7 27.76 0.46 -8.80
N PRO A 8 26.60 0.99 -8.40
CA PRO A 8 25.36 0.66 -9.07
C PRO A 8 25.37 1.16 -10.53
N ALA A 9 24.69 0.44 -11.41
CA ALA A 9 24.47 0.88 -12.81
C ALA A 9 23.64 2.17 -12.84
N GLN A 10 22.59 2.25 -12.01
CA GLN A 10 21.74 3.42 -11.85
C GLN A 10 21.34 3.60 -10.38
N ILE A 11 21.31 4.84 -9.92
CA ILE A 11 20.59 5.23 -8.70
C ILE A 11 19.37 6.03 -9.14
N VAL A 12 18.20 5.43 -9.05
CA VAL A 12 16.92 6.06 -9.39
C VAL A 12 16.43 6.80 -8.15
N THR A 13 16.70 8.11 -8.05
CA THR A 13 16.52 8.84 -6.79
C THR A 13 15.07 9.18 -6.48
N VAL A 14 14.24 9.35 -7.49
CA VAL A 14 12.87 9.88 -7.36
C VAL A 14 12.84 11.21 -6.58
N ASN A 15 13.92 12.01 -6.72
CA ASN A 15 14.11 13.25 -5.98
C ASN A 15 12.94 14.21 -6.20
N THR A 16 12.46 14.81 -5.13
CA THR A 16 11.33 15.74 -5.15
C THR A 16 11.73 17.19 -4.83
N ASN A 17 13.02 17.42 -4.58
CA ASN A 17 13.52 18.72 -4.09
C ASN A 17 12.77 19.21 -2.85
N GLY A 18 12.44 18.28 -1.93
CA GLY A 18 11.75 18.56 -0.68
C GLY A 18 10.24 18.71 -0.77
N LYS A 19 9.62 18.58 -1.97
CA LYS A 19 8.15 18.60 -2.13
C LYS A 19 7.50 17.35 -1.51
N ASN A 20 8.21 16.21 -1.52
CA ASN A 20 7.81 14.94 -0.93
C ASN A 20 6.57 14.26 -1.58
N TYR A 21 6.27 14.59 -2.81
CA TYR A 21 5.34 13.89 -3.70
C TYR A 21 5.55 14.35 -5.14
N LYS A 22 4.96 13.63 -6.08
CA LYS A 22 4.93 13.99 -7.51
C LYS A 22 3.51 13.93 -8.03
N GLN A 23 3.13 14.87 -8.89
CA GLN A 23 1.80 14.93 -9.50
C GLN A 23 1.89 15.26 -10.97
N GLY A 24 0.95 14.76 -11.75
CA GLY A 24 0.90 15.03 -13.18
C GLY A 24 2.22 14.70 -13.88
N SER A 25 2.72 15.59 -14.70
CA SER A 25 3.96 15.40 -15.47
C SER A 25 5.23 15.26 -14.61
N GLU A 26 5.22 15.70 -13.35
CA GLU A 26 6.37 15.52 -12.44
C GLU A 26 6.65 14.03 -12.18
N MET A 27 5.62 13.17 -12.28
CA MET A 27 5.78 11.74 -12.09
C MET A 27 6.73 11.08 -13.12
N ASN A 28 6.95 11.75 -14.27
CA ASN A 28 7.88 11.28 -15.30
C ASN A 28 9.35 11.67 -15.04
N SER A 29 9.66 12.39 -13.98
CA SER A 29 11.04 12.74 -13.60
C SER A 29 11.53 11.84 -12.48
N LEU A 30 12.49 10.96 -12.74
CA LEU A 30 13.07 10.07 -11.73
C LEU A 30 14.39 10.58 -11.15
N ASP A 31 15.03 11.54 -11.82
CA ASP A 31 16.33 12.09 -11.43
C ASP A 31 17.38 10.98 -11.22
N ILE A 32 17.77 10.30 -12.30
CA ILE A 32 18.68 9.15 -12.28
C ILE A 32 20.14 9.64 -12.17
N VAL A 33 20.87 9.04 -11.26
CA VAL A 33 22.30 9.33 -11.03
C VAL A 33 23.13 8.13 -11.46
N TYR A 34 24.19 8.38 -12.23
CA TYR A 34 25.15 7.40 -12.74
C TYR A 34 26.54 7.62 -12.15
N ASN A 35 27.36 6.58 -12.08
CA ASN A 35 28.76 6.63 -11.61
C ASN A 35 28.89 7.24 -10.21
N HIS A 36 27.91 6.94 -9.34
CA HIS A 36 27.93 7.35 -7.94
C HIS A 36 27.64 6.14 -7.05
N SER A 37 28.17 6.23 -5.84
CA SER A 37 27.91 5.31 -4.73
C SER A 37 27.09 6.03 -3.66
N ILE A 38 26.33 5.27 -2.85
CA ILE A 38 25.54 5.82 -1.75
C ILE A 38 26.31 5.64 -0.46
N LEU A 39 26.56 6.74 0.25
CA LEU A 39 27.14 6.72 1.60
C LEU A 39 26.01 6.87 2.63
N ILE A 40 25.97 5.92 3.57
CA ILE A 40 25.01 5.86 4.66
C ILE A 40 25.75 6.11 5.97
N GLU A 41 25.17 6.90 6.87
CA GLU A 41 25.63 7.03 8.26
C GLU A 41 24.49 6.62 9.19
N ASP A 42 24.73 5.58 9.98
CA ASP A 42 23.73 4.93 10.83
C ASP A 42 22.53 4.43 10.01
N ASN A 43 21.41 5.13 10.06
CA ASN A 43 20.19 4.78 9.33
C ASN A 43 19.78 5.78 8.25
N LEU A 44 20.61 6.80 7.98
CA LEU A 44 20.28 7.90 7.08
C LEU A 44 21.20 7.94 5.86
N ILE A 45 20.68 8.42 4.76
CA ILE A 45 21.44 8.74 3.55
C ILE A 45 22.32 9.97 3.86
N LEU A 46 23.62 9.79 3.87
CA LEU A 46 24.56 10.87 4.14
C LEU A 46 24.92 11.65 2.87
N ASP A 47 25.24 10.92 1.78
CA ASP A 47 25.66 11.55 0.52
C ASP A 47 25.57 10.58 -0.67
N LEU A 48 25.48 11.14 -1.88
CA LEU A 48 25.69 10.44 -3.15
C LEU A 48 27.06 10.88 -3.68
N ILE A 49 28.06 10.01 -3.56
CA ILE A 49 29.46 10.34 -3.86
C ILE A 49 29.89 9.79 -5.22
N PRO A 50 30.59 10.57 -6.06
CA PRO A 50 31.17 10.06 -7.30
C PRO A 50 32.08 8.86 -7.06
N ASP A 51 31.96 7.80 -7.85
CA ASP A 51 32.75 6.57 -7.69
C ASP A 51 34.26 6.83 -7.70
N THR A 52 34.70 7.84 -8.48
CA THR A 52 36.08 8.30 -8.54
C THR A 52 36.56 8.97 -7.23
N SER A 53 35.66 9.28 -6.31
CA SER A 53 35.94 9.95 -5.04
C SER A 53 35.73 9.07 -3.81
N VAL A 54 35.30 7.83 -3.95
CA VAL A 54 35.01 6.88 -2.86
C VAL A 54 36.20 6.72 -1.92
N PHE A 55 37.44 6.73 -2.44
CA PHE A 55 38.69 6.59 -1.64
C PHE A 55 38.90 7.71 -0.61
N LYS A 56 38.17 8.82 -0.72
CA LYS A 56 38.24 9.95 0.24
C LYS A 56 37.40 9.75 1.49
N TYR A 57 36.55 8.72 1.49
CA TYR A 57 35.57 8.46 2.56
C TYR A 57 35.94 7.18 3.30
N SER A 58 35.80 7.19 4.62
CA SER A 58 35.91 6.01 5.45
C SER A 58 34.50 5.37 5.61
N TYR A 59 34.43 4.05 5.58
CA TYR A 59 33.24 3.27 5.83
C TYR A 59 33.61 1.98 6.55
N ASP A 60 32.65 1.47 7.34
CA ASP A 60 32.82 0.25 8.13
C ASP A 60 32.38 -1.00 7.34
N GLN A 61 31.39 -0.82 6.46
CA GLN A 61 30.82 -1.87 5.64
C GLN A 61 30.69 -1.43 4.18
N LYS A 62 30.75 -2.43 3.27
CA LYS A 62 30.54 -2.22 1.84
C LYS A 62 29.58 -3.24 1.29
N ILE A 63 28.56 -2.76 0.55
CA ILE A 63 27.63 -3.54 -0.25
C ILE A 63 27.97 -3.29 -1.71
N ASP A 64 28.26 -4.34 -2.47
CA ASP A 64 28.50 -4.22 -3.90
C ASP A 64 27.19 -4.32 -4.69
N ALA A 65 26.88 -3.25 -5.44
CA ALA A 65 25.71 -3.15 -6.31
C ALA A 65 26.10 -3.12 -7.80
N SER A 66 27.28 -3.64 -8.16
CA SER A 66 27.72 -3.68 -9.56
C SER A 66 26.72 -4.39 -10.45
N ASN A 67 26.41 -3.79 -11.62
CA ASN A 67 25.39 -4.24 -12.57
C ASN A 67 23.97 -4.32 -12.00
N LYS A 68 23.66 -3.51 -11.00
CA LYS A 68 22.34 -3.46 -10.36
C LYS A 68 21.84 -2.03 -10.35
N ILE A 69 20.52 -1.88 -10.30
CA ILE A 69 19.91 -0.59 -10.06
C ILE A 69 19.42 -0.49 -8.62
N ILE A 70 19.42 0.72 -8.10
CA ILE A 70 18.93 1.04 -6.76
C ILE A 70 17.76 2.01 -6.89
N LEU A 71 16.62 1.62 -6.31
CA LEU A 71 15.45 2.47 -6.12
C LEU A 71 15.29 2.79 -4.63
N PRO A 72 14.52 3.83 -4.27
CA PRO A 72 13.96 3.93 -2.92
C PRO A 72 13.27 2.62 -2.56
N GLY A 73 13.29 2.21 -1.31
CA GLY A 73 12.51 1.08 -0.86
C GLY A 73 11.06 1.24 -1.30
N LEU A 74 10.52 0.20 -1.94
CA LEU A 74 9.14 0.23 -2.41
C LEU A 74 8.19 0.28 -1.21
N ILE A 75 7.04 0.91 -1.41
CA ILE A 75 6.03 1.09 -0.38
C ILE A 75 4.71 0.50 -0.86
N GLU A 76 4.16 -0.38 -0.05
CA GLU A 76 2.86 -0.98 -0.29
C GLU A 76 1.83 -0.25 0.58
N CYS A 77 1.01 0.60 -0.05
CA CYS A 77 0.15 1.54 0.66
C CYS A 77 -1.30 1.06 0.86
N HIS A 78 -1.62 -0.18 0.42
CA HIS A 78 -2.96 -0.73 0.58
C HIS A 78 -2.96 -2.27 0.59
N THR A 79 -3.08 -2.88 1.77
CA THR A 79 -3.27 -4.34 1.91
C THR A 79 -4.22 -4.72 3.02
N HIS A 80 -4.77 -5.95 2.91
CA HIS A 80 -5.48 -6.64 3.98
C HIS A 80 -4.70 -7.87 4.44
N SER A 81 -3.39 -7.73 4.64
CA SER A 81 -2.47 -8.86 4.83
C SER A 81 -2.70 -9.65 6.11
N VAL A 82 -3.47 -9.14 7.09
CA VAL A 82 -3.83 -9.82 8.33
C VAL A 82 -5.16 -10.56 8.17
N PHE A 83 -5.09 -11.82 7.74
CA PHE A 83 -6.28 -12.69 7.60
C PHE A 83 -5.92 -14.17 7.78
N ALA A 84 -6.96 -15.00 8.01
CA ALA A 84 -6.90 -16.46 8.04
C ALA A 84 -7.81 -17.08 6.98
N GLY A 85 -7.57 -18.35 6.70
CA GLY A 85 -8.34 -19.10 5.71
C GLY A 85 -7.89 -18.85 4.27
N SER A 86 -8.62 -19.47 3.35
CA SER A 86 -8.40 -19.35 1.90
C SER A 86 -9.75 -19.31 1.18
N ARG A 87 -9.80 -18.59 0.08
CA ARG A 87 -10.95 -18.50 -0.82
C ARG A 87 -10.65 -19.12 -2.20
N ALA A 88 -9.64 -20.00 -2.28
CA ALA A 88 -9.24 -20.65 -3.52
C ALA A 88 -10.35 -21.54 -4.12
N ASP A 89 -11.18 -22.16 -3.28
CA ASP A 89 -12.36 -22.91 -3.69
C ASP A 89 -13.43 -22.02 -4.32
N GLU A 90 -13.67 -20.83 -3.77
CA GLU A 90 -14.59 -19.85 -4.37
C GLU A 90 -14.06 -19.33 -5.70
N PHE A 91 -12.74 -19.09 -5.80
CA PHE A 91 -12.12 -18.74 -7.07
C PHE A 91 -12.36 -19.83 -8.13
N ASN A 92 -12.22 -21.11 -7.74
CA ASN A 92 -12.50 -22.23 -8.63
C ASN A 92 -14.00 -22.32 -9.03
N LEU A 93 -14.93 -21.95 -8.13
CA LEU A 93 -16.36 -21.86 -8.46
C LEU A 93 -16.64 -20.74 -9.47
N LYS A 94 -16.02 -19.58 -9.31
CA LYS A 94 -16.09 -18.47 -10.29
C LYS A 94 -15.62 -18.91 -11.68
N LEU A 95 -14.48 -19.63 -11.76
CA LEU A 95 -13.98 -20.17 -13.05
C LEU A 95 -14.96 -21.15 -13.71
N LYS A 96 -15.85 -21.78 -12.94
CA LYS A 96 -16.92 -22.65 -13.43
C LYS A 96 -18.21 -21.89 -13.77
N GLY A 97 -18.20 -20.55 -13.68
CA GLY A 97 -19.33 -19.71 -14.02
C GLY A 97 -20.38 -19.53 -12.91
N ILE A 98 -20.07 -19.97 -11.67
CA ILE A 98 -20.95 -19.69 -10.52
C ILE A 98 -20.88 -18.20 -10.17
N SER A 99 -22.05 -17.57 -10.05
CA SER A 99 -22.12 -16.14 -9.75
C SER A 99 -21.62 -15.80 -8.34
N TYR A 100 -21.14 -14.56 -8.17
CA TYR A 100 -20.74 -14.06 -6.84
C TYR A 100 -21.90 -14.13 -5.83
N GLU A 101 -23.14 -13.84 -6.29
CA GLU A 101 -24.32 -13.90 -5.45
C GLU A 101 -24.62 -15.32 -4.96
N ASP A 102 -24.47 -16.34 -5.82
CA ASP A 102 -24.71 -17.73 -5.43
C ASP A 102 -23.61 -18.25 -4.48
N ILE A 103 -22.38 -17.80 -4.65
CA ILE A 103 -21.31 -18.06 -3.70
C ILE A 103 -21.62 -17.42 -2.33
N ALA A 104 -22.06 -16.17 -2.32
CA ALA A 104 -22.43 -15.46 -1.09
C ALA A 104 -23.62 -16.12 -0.36
N LYS A 105 -24.65 -16.56 -1.09
CA LYS A 105 -25.80 -17.29 -0.51
C LYS A 105 -25.42 -18.61 0.15
N GLN A 106 -24.32 -19.23 -0.30
CA GLN A 106 -23.76 -20.46 0.28
C GLN A 106 -22.82 -20.19 1.47
N GLY A 107 -22.78 -18.97 1.99
CA GLY A 107 -21.92 -18.57 3.10
C GLY A 107 -20.46 -18.26 2.72
N GLY A 108 -20.20 -18.04 1.42
CA GLY A 108 -18.94 -17.57 0.88
C GLY A 108 -18.77 -16.04 0.99
N GLY A 109 -17.82 -15.52 0.23
CA GLY A 109 -17.50 -14.09 0.23
C GLY A 109 -16.70 -13.67 1.47
N ILE A 110 -16.81 -12.39 1.84
CA ILE A 110 -16.07 -11.80 2.96
C ILE A 110 -16.33 -12.55 4.27
N LEU A 111 -17.55 -13.05 4.48
CA LEU A 111 -17.93 -13.74 5.71
C LEU A 111 -17.13 -15.03 5.95
N LYS A 112 -16.70 -15.71 4.91
CA LYS A 112 -15.83 -16.88 5.05
C LYS A 112 -14.49 -16.49 5.69
N THR A 113 -13.92 -15.36 5.26
CA THR A 113 -12.69 -14.82 5.86
C THR A 113 -12.92 -14.35 7.29
N VAL A 114 -14.01 -13.62 7.55
CA VAL A 114 -14.39 -13.16 8.89
C VAL A 114 -14.51 -14.34 9.86
N ASN A 115 -15.22 -15.40 9.47
CA ASN A 115 -15.37 -16.60 10.28
C ASN A 115 -14.02 -17.30 10.57
N ALA A 116 -13.10 -17.31 9.60
CA ALA A 116 -11.78 -17.87 9.79
C ALA A 116 -10.95 -17.01 10.76
N VAL A 117 -10.97 -15.69 10.61
CA VAL A 117 -10.27 -14.75 11.50
C VAL A 117 -10.78 -14.80 12.93
N ARG A 118 -12.10 -14.81 13.11
CA ARG A 118 -12.73 -14.90 14.43
C ARG A 118 -12.34 -16.18 15.18
N LYS A 119 -12.15 -17.29 14.46
CA LYS A 119 -11.73 -18.59 15.02
C LYS A 119 -10.23 -18.70 15.26
N SER A 120 -9.42 -17.88 14.59
CA SER A 120 -7.98 -17.96 14.68
C SER A 120 -7.46 -17.27 15.95
N SER A 121 -6.46 -17.89 16.55
CA SER A 121 -5.71 -17.32 17.67
C SER A 121 -4.71 -16.25 17.19
N ILE A 122 -4.27 -15.38 18.11
CA ILE A 122 -3.20 -14.40 17.82
C ILE A 122 -1.94 -15.09 17.28
N PRO A 123 -1.39 -16.18 17.88
CA PRO A 123 -0.21 -16.85 17.34
C PRO A 123 -0.37 -17.36 15.90
N GLU A 124 -1.55 -17.87 15.53
CA GLU A 124 -1.82 -18.31 14.15
C GLU A 124 -1.82 -17.12 13.18
N LEU A 125 -2.49 -16.01 13.53
CA LEU A 125 -2.51 -14.81 12.71
C LEU A 125 -1.11 -14.19 12.57
N LEU A 126 -0.32 -14.16 13.65
CA LEU A 126 1.08 -13.73 13.61
C LEU A 126 1.91 -14.58 12.63
N GLN A 127 1.81 -15.91 12.70
CA GLN A 127 2.53 -16.79 11.80
C GLN A 127 2.18 -16.58 10.34
N LEU A 128 0.88 -16.50 10.02
CA LEU A 128 0.39 -16.31 8.66
C LEU A 128 0.81 -14.94 8.09
N THR A 129 0.69 -13.90 8.90
CA THR A 129 1.00 -12.53 8.45
C THR A 129 2.51 -12.33 8.30
N ARG A 130 3.34 -12.89 9.20
CA ARG A 130 4.81 -12.85 9.09
C ARG A 130 5.31 -13.47 7.77
N GLN A 131 4.72 -14.58 7.32
CA GLN A 131 5.07 -15.19 6.03
C GLN A 131 4.74 -14.27 4.84
N ARG A 132 3.63 -13.52 4.91
CA ARG A 132 3.25 -12.56 3.87
C ARG A 132 4.17 -11.35 3.87
N ILE A 133 4.49 -10.80 5.04
CA ILE A 133 5.46 -9.71 5.19
C ILE A 133 6.81 -10.10 4.57
N TYR A 134 7.33 -11.30 4.86
CA TYR A 134 8.58 -11.77 4.28
C TYR A 134 8.54 -11.81 2.73
N ARG A 135 7.40 -12.20 2.15
CA ARG A 135 7.23 -12.21 0.70
C ARG A 135 7.16 -10.79 0.11
N PHE A 136 6.66 -9.80 0.83
CA PHE A 136 6.75 -8.40 0.44
C PHE A 136 8.19 -7.89 0.53
N ILE A 137 8.89 -8.17 1.62
CA ILE A 137 10.32 -7.82 1.78
C ILE A 137 11.15 -8.37 0.63
N SER A 138 10.91 -9.62 0.20
CA SER A 138 11.64 -10.24 -0.91
C SER A 138 11.40 -9.59 -2.27
N GLN A 139 10.53 -8.59 -2.36
CA GLN A 139 10.23 -7.81 -3.56
C GLN A 139 10.61 -6.33 -3.44
N GLY A 140 11.37 -5.98 -2.39
CA GLY A 140 11.85 -4.61 -2.19
C GLY A 140 10.96 -3.71 -1.35
N ILE A 141 9.87 -4.26 -0.74
CA ILE A 141 9.01 -3.47 0.15
C ILE A 141 9.72 -3.20 1.47
N THR A 142 9.77 -1.93 1.87
CA THR A 142 10.38 -1.46 3.11
C THR A 142 9.37 -0.81 4.06
N THR A 143 8.17 -0.52 3.57
CA THR A 143 7.03 -0.02 4.35
C THR A 143 5.75 -0.66 3.81
N LEU A 144 4.92 -1.19 4.68
CA LEU A 144 3.72 -1.96 4.34
C LEU A 144 2.52 -1.48 5.17
N GLU A 145 1.49 -1.00 4.52
CA GLU A 145 0.21 -0.72 5.17
C GLU A 145 -0.62 -2.01 5.29
N ILE A 146 -1.18 -2.24 6.47
CA ILE A 146 -2.04 -3.39 6.75
C ILE A 146 -3.33 -2.92 7.43
N LYS A 147 -4.47 -3.24 6.80
CA LYS A 147 -5.79 -2.93 7.29
C LYS A 147 -6.33 -4.10 8.14
N SER A 148 -7.10 -3.79 9.18
CA SER A 148 -8.03 -4.73 9.83
C SER A 148 -9.23 -5.01 8.90
N GLY A 149 -10.44 -5.19 9.40
CA GLY A 149 -11.66 -5.26 8.58
C GLY A 149 -12.18 -6.67 8.30
N TYR A 150 -11.57 -7.67 8.91
CA TYR A 150 -12.08 -9.05 8.89
C TYR A 150 -12.50 -9.55 10.29
N GLY A 151 -12.49 -8.68 11.30
CA GLY A 151 -13.05 -8.96 12.61
C GLY A 151 -14.55 -8.71 12.64
N LEU A 152 -14.95 -7.51 12.27
CA LEU A 152 -16.32 -6.99 12.22
C LEU A 152 -17.06 -7.12 13.57
N ASP A 153 -16.34 -7.14 14.65
CA ASP A 153 -16.78 -6.96 16.04
C ASP A 153 -15.63 -6.35 16.85
N PHE A 154 -15.93 -5.87 18.05
CA PHE A 154 -14.94 -5.16 18.84
C PHE A 154 -13.68 -6.00 19.11
N ASP A 155 -13.84 -7.19 19.67
CA ASP A 155 -12.71 -8.01 20.11
C ASP A 155 -11.83 -8.45 18.93
N ASN A 156 -12.43 -8.81 17.79
CA ASN A 156 -11.68 -9.31 16.66
C ASN A 156 -11.03 -8.21 15.84
N GLU A 157 -11.62 -7.00 15.73
CA GLU A 157 -10.95 -5.85 15.11
C GLU A 157 -9.71 -5.42 15.92
N ILE A 158 -9.85 -5.35 17.27
CA ILE A 158 -8.73 -5.06 18.16
C ILE A 158 -7.64 -6.14 18.03
N LYS A 159 -8.03 -7.43 18.03
CA LYS A 159 -7.09 -8.55 17.83
C LYS A 159 -6.27 -8.41 16.54
N LEU A 160 -6.88 -8.01 15.42
CA LEU A 160 -6.16 -7.80 14.17
C LEU A 160 -5.14 -6.66 14.27
N LEU A 161 -5.53 -5.54 14.87
CA LEU A 161 -4.63 -4.40 15.08
C LEU A 161 -3.49 -4.73 16.05
N GLU A 162 -3.75 -5.50 17.11
CA GLU A 162 -2.72 -6.00 18.02
C GLU A 162 -1.71 -6.89 17.28
N VAL A 163 -2.17 -7.80 16.41
CA VAL A 163 -1.29 -8.62 15.57
C VAL A 163 -0.39 -7.75 14.69
N ILE A 164 -0.92 -6.70 14.07
CA ILE A 164 -0.13 -5.78 13.25
C ILE A 164 0.92 -5.06 14.10
N ASN A 165 0.55 -4.55 15.28
CA ASN A 165 1.47 -3.84 16.16
C ASN A 165 2.58 -4.74 16.72
N ILE A 166 2.25 -5.97 17.13
CA ILE A 166 3.26 -6.97 17.55
C ILE A 166 4.25 -7.22 16.40
N LEU A 167 3.75 -7.44 15.19
CA LEU A 167 4.61 -7.65 14.03
C LEU A 167 5.43 -6.42 13.66
N ASN A 168 4.93 -5.21 13.90
CA ASN A 168 5.69 -3.99 13.67
C ASN A 168 6.89 -3.86 14.61
N GLU A 169 6.76 -4.31 15.86
CA GLU A 169 7.87 -4.37 16.83
C GLU A 169 8.91 -5.44 16.48
N GLU A 170 8.46 -6.57 15.89
CA GLU A 170 9.32 -7.69 15.51
C GLU A 170 9.93 -7.57 14.10
N SER A 171 9.34 -6.77 13.23
CA SER A 171 9.67 -6.71 11.80
C SER A 171 10.86 -5.80 11.55
N ASN A 172 11.58 -6.11 10.47
CA ASN A 172 12.64 -5.24 9.96
C ASN A 172 12.14 -4.16 8.99
N ILE A 173 10.81 -4.04 8.78
CA ILE A 173 10.19 -2.99 7.97
C ILE A 173 9.14 -2.23 8.77
N ASP A 174 8.77 -1.04 8.33
CA ASP A 174 7.70 -0.28 8.97
C ASP A 174 6.34 -0.86 8.57
N LEU A 175 5.51 -1.26 9.54
CA LEU A 175 4.12 -1.63 9.33
C LEU A 175 3.21 -0.47 9.73
N ILE A 176 2.28 -0.11 8.87
CA ILE A 176 1.36 1.01 9.07
C ILE A 176 -0.05 0.44 9.33
N PRO A 177 -0.53 0.45 10.58
CA PRO A 177 -1.84 -0.11 10.92
C PRO A 177 -2.98 0.84 10.53
N THR A 178 -3.99 0.29 9.83
CA THR A 178 -5.23 0.96 9.45
C THR A 178 -6.42 0.23 10.02
N PHE A 179 -7.29 0.93 10.75
CA PHE A 179 -8.56 0.40 11.22
C PHE A 179 -9.61 0.44 10.11
N LEU A 180 -10.20 -0.70 9.79
CA LEU A 180 -11.26 -0.86 8.80
C LEU A 180 -12.47 -1.62 9.36
N GLY A 181 -12.96 -1.29 10.56
CA GLY A 181 -14.20 -1.86 11.09
C GLY A 181 -15.41 -1.59 10.19
N ALA A 182 -15.36 -0.49 9.44
CA ALA A 182 -16.37 -0.14 8.45
C ALA A 182 -16.14 -0.80 7.08
N HIS A 183 -15.80 -2.08 7.02
CA HIS A 183 -15.60 -2.84 5.78
C HIS A 183 -16.90 -3.40 5.22
N THR A 184 -17.75 -3.95 6.08
CA THR A 184 -19.14 -4.37 5.75
C THR A 184 -19.94 -4.53 7.04
N ILE A 185 -21.28 -4.56 6.91
CA ILE A 185 -22.15 -4.87 8.05
C ILE A 185 -22.15 -6.38 8.30
N PRO A 186 -21.74 -6.86 9.48
CA PRO A 186 -21.76 -8.29 9.77
C PRO A 186 -23.19 -8.83 9.93
N PRO A 187 -23.39 -10.15 9.71
CA PRO A 187 -24.72 -10.75 9.68
C PRO A 187 -25.55 -10.51 10.93
N GLU A 188 -24.92 -10.47 12.10
CA GLU A 188 -25.56 -10.23 13.41
C GLU A 188 -26.18 -8.84 13.53
N PHE A 189 -25.71 -7.86 12.76
CA PHE A 189 -26.23 -6.49 12.71
C PHE A 189 -27.01 -6.16 11.44
N LYS A 190 -27.33 -7.17 10.61
CA LYS A 190 -27.97 -6.93 9.31
C LYS A 190 -29.34 -6.26 9.40
N SER A 191 -30.10 -6.52 10.47
CA SER A 191 -31.39 -5.87 10.78
C SER A 191 -31.27 -4.64 11.67
N GLU A 192 -30.08 -4.35 12.21
CA GLU A 192 -29.82 -3.29 13.17
C GLU A 192 -28.52 -2.56 12.78
N ARG A 193 -28.49 -2.09 11.53
CA ARG A 193 -27.33 -1.46 10.92
C ARG A 193 -26.77 -0.29 11.72
N GLU A 194 -27.68 0.53 12.26
CA GLU A 194 -27.34 1.70 13.06
C GLU A 194 -26.56 1.30 14.32
N ASN A 195 -26.91 0.19 14.96
CA ASN A 195 -26.23 -0.31 16.15
C ASN A 195 -24.78 -0.72 15.84
N TYR A 196 -24.52 -1.23 14.62
CA TYR A 196 -23.13 -1.53 14.23
C TYR A 196 -22.31 -0.24 14.01
N ILE A 197 -22.91 0.75 13.37
CA ILE A 197 -22.26 2.06 13.19
C ILE A 197 -21.98 2.70 14.55
N GLU A 198 -22.94 2.63 15.48
CA GLU A 198 -22.76 3.10 16.87
C GLU A 198 -21.61 2.38 17.56
N LEU A 199 -21.52 1.03 17.44
CA LEU A 199 -20.39 0.25 17.97
C LEU A 199 -19.04 0.73 17.39
N VAL A 200 -18.99 1.01 16.10
CA VAL A 200 -17.76 1.51 15.44
C VAL A 200 -17.36 2.88 15.98
N ILE A 201 -18.31 3.83 16.09
CA ILE A 201 -18.00 5.22 16.43
C ILE A 201 -17.89 5.48 17.94
N GLU A 202 -18.66 4.76 18.78
CA GLU A 202 -18.70 5.03 20.23
C GLU A 202 -17.77 4.11 21.04
N GLU A 203 -17.41 2.93 20.50
CA GLU A 203 -16.56 1.98 21.21
C GLU A 203 -15.23 1.72 20.52
N MET A 204 -15.24 1.30 19.22
CA MET A 204 -14.01 0.88 18.53
C MET A 204 -13.08 2.06 18.30
N ILE A 205 -13.52 3.13 17.63
CA ILE A 205 -12.69 4.30 17.29
C ILE A 205 -12.06 4.93 18.55
N PRO A 206 -12.82 5.23 19.63
CA PRO A 206 -12.25 5.79 20.85
C PRO A 206 -11.20 4.88 21.51
N PHE A 207 -11.46 3.57 21.54
CA PHE A 207 -10.53 2.59 22.11
C PHE A 207 -9.23 2.53 21.29
N ILE A 208 -9.34 2.44 19.97
CA ILE A 208 -8.21 2.35 19.05
C ILE A 208 -7.33 3.60 19.15
N ALA A 209 -7.94 4.78 19.12
CA ALA A 209 -7.23 6.05 19.22
C ALA A 209 -6.54 6.22 20.58
N LYS A 210 -7.24 5.92 21.68
CA LYS A 210 -6.70 5.97 23.05
C LYS A 210 -5.48 5.05 23.22
N ASN A 211 -5.52 3.86 22.64
CA ASN A 211 -4.46 2.86 22.75
C ASN A 211 -3.43 2.94 21.59
N LYS A 212 -3.60 3.90 20.67
CA LYS A 212 -2.73 4.10 19.48
C LYS A 212 -2.54 2.84 18.64
N LEU A 213 -3.60 2.05 18.47
CA LEU A 213 -3.56 0.78 17.75
C LEU A 213 -3.55 0.97 16.23
N ALA A 214 -4.02 2.11 15.72
CA ALA A 214 -3.99 2.44 14.30
C ALA A 214 -3.64 3.93 14.08
N ILE A 215 -3.10 4.22 12.90
CA ILE A 215 -2.81 5.59 12.42
C ILE A 215 -4.00 6.11 11.62
N PHE A 216 -4.64 5.22 10.85
CA PHE A 216 -5.72 5.55 9.94
C PHE A 216 -7.02 4.87 10.37
N CYS A 217 -8.14 5.54 10.05
CA CYS A 217 -9.47 4.96 9.96
C CYS A 217 -9.88 4.95 8.49
N ASP A 218 -10.37 3.80 8.02
CA ASP A 218 -10.81 3.57 6.67
C ASP A 218 -12.27 3.06 6.69
N ALA A 219 -12.99 3.27 5.59
CA ALA A 219 -14.34 2.76 5.39
C ALA A 219 -14.52 2.31 3.94
N PHE A 220 -15.44 1.37 3.70
CA PHE A 220 -15.85 0.98 2.37
C PHE A 220 -17.17 1.68 2.00
N CYS A 221 -17.05 2.80 1.30
CA CYS A 221 -18.17 3.58 0.79
C CYS A 221 -18.66 2.96 -0.52
N GLU A 222 -19.67 2.08 -0.41
CA GLU A 222 -20.21 1.33 -1.53
C GLU A 222 -21.67 0.95 -1.26
N SER A 223 -22.48 0.82 -2.31
CA SER A 223 -23.92 0.51 -2.21
C SER A 223 -24.24 -0.77 -1.43
N THR A 224 -23.29 -1.70 -1.40
CA THR A 224 -23.41 -2.98 -0.67
C THR A 224 -22.76 -2.96 0.72
N ALA A 225 -22.12 -1.86 1.11
CA ALA A 225 -21.41 -1.71 2.38
C ALA A 225 -21.91 -0.47 3.15
N PHE A 226 -21.20 0.64 3.14
CA PHE A 226 -21.61 1.86 3.84
C PHE A 226 -21.97 2.96 2.85
N SER A 227 -23.03 3.72 3.15
CA SER A 227 -23.43 4.88 2.35
C SER A 227 -22.47 6.05 2.55
N SER A 228 -22.58 7.09 1.73
CA SER A 228 -21.85 8.35 1.93
C SER A 228 -22.18 9.01 3.27
N GLU A 229 -23.43 8.94 3.71
CA GLU A 229 -23.88 9.46 5.00
C GLU A 229 -23.29 8.67 6.18
N ASP A 230 -23.28 7.33 6.11
CA ASP A 230 -22.62 6.49 7.13
C ASP A 230 -21.12 6.80 7.22
N THR A 231 -20.48 6.91 6.04
CA THR A 231 -19.05 7.24 5.94
C THR A 231 -18.74 8.61 6.56
N GLU A 232 -19.61 9.59 6.35
CA GLU A 232 -19.46 10.91 6.96
C GLU A 232 -19.54 10.85 8.49
N ILE A 233 -20.46 10.06 9.06
CA ILE A 233 -20.58 9.86 10.50
C ILE A 233 -19.31 9.22 11.07
N ILE A 234 -18.80 8.16 10.44
CA ILE A 234 -17.59 7.46 10.84
C ILE A 234 -16.37 8.38 10.74
N PHE A 235 -16.22 9.14 9.66
CA PHE A 235 -15.08 10.05 9.44
C PHE A 235 -15.06 11.19 10.45
N ARG A 236 -16.23 11.72 10.82
CA ARG A 236 -16.33 12.71 11.87
C ARG A 236 -15.81 12.16 13.19
N ALA A 237 -16.29 10.99 13.63
CA ALA A 237 -15.83 10.35 14.85
C ALA A 237 -14.31 10.07 14.81
N ALA A 238 -13.80 9.51 13.72
CA ALA A 238 -12.37 9.24 13.56
C ALA A 238 -11.51 10.53 13.64
N THR A 239 -11.98 11.62 13.02
CA THR A 239 -11.29 12.93 13.07
C THR A 239 -11.30 13.51 14.48
N GLU A 240 -12.42 13.44 15.20
CA GLU A 240 -12.54 13.91 16.59
C GLU A 240 -11.57 13.17 17.53
N HIS A 241 -11.24 11.92 17.20
CA HIS A 241 -10.27 11.10 17.95
C HIS A 241 -8.84 11.17 17.39
N GLY A 242 -8.57 11.99 16.37
CA GLY A 242 -7.24 12.26 15.82
C GLY A 242 -6.69 11.19 14.88
N LEU A 243 -7.51 10.27 14.38
CA LEU A 243 -7.13 9.33 13.32
C LEU A 243 -7.13 10.03 11.96
N LYS A 244 -6.18 9.67 11.12
CA LYS A 244 -6.15 10.07 9.71
C LYS A 244 -7.12 9.20 8.91
N LEU A 245 -7.55 9.66 7.75
CA LEU A 245 -8.61 9.01 6.99
C LEU A 245 -8.10 8.46 5.67
N LYS A 246 -8.56 7.27 5.31
CA LYS A 246 -8.49 6.64 3.99
C LYS A 246 -9.91 6.21 3.58
N LEU A 247 -10.16 5.96 2.31
CA LEU A 247 -11.49 5.55 1.86
C LEU A 247 -11.42 4.60 0.67
N HIS A 248 -11.94 3.37 0.82
CA HIS A 248 -12.33 2.54 -0.31
C HIS A 248 -13.60 3.13 -0.93
N THR A 249 -13.55 3.52 -2.20
CA THR A 249 -14.69 4.14 -2.85
C THR A 249 -14.66 4.01 -4.37
N GLU A 250 -15.80 4.20 -4.99
CA GLU A 250 -15.96 4.21 -6.44
C GLU A 250 -15.41 2.93 -7.12
N GLN A 251 -15.53 1.79 -6.42
CA GLN A 251 -15.10 0.49 -6.94
C GLN A 251 -16.15 -0.08 -7.91
N PHE A 252 -17.38 -0.22 -7.49
CA PHE A 252 -18.47 -0.79 -8.28
C PHE A 252 -19.56 0.24 -8.61
N ASN A 253 -19.81 1.17 -7.69
CA ASN A 253 -20.83 2.21 -7.82
C ASN A 253 -20.30 3.54 -7.37
N ASN A 254 -20.62 4.60 -8.12
CA ASN A 254 -20.39 5.96 -7.68
C ASN A 254 -21.55 6.41 -6.80
N ILE A 255 -21.29 6.53 -5.49
CA ILE A 255 -22.28 6.95 -4.50
C ILE A 255 -21.84 8.18 -3.69
N GLY A 256 -20.86 8.92 -4.19
CA GLY A 256 -20.41 10.18 -3.60
C GLY A 256 -19.33 10.06 -2.53
N GLY A 257 -18.60 8.94 -2.46
CA GLY A 257 -17.55 8.74 -1.48
C GLY A 257 -16.39 9.71 -1.67
N VAL A 258 -16.00 10.03 -2.91
CA VAL A 258 -14.97 11.05 -3.20
C VAL A 258 -15.31 12.38 -2.56
N ALA A 259 -16.56 12.83 -2.64
CA ALA A 259 -16.97 14.11 -2.04
C ALA A 259 -16.83 14.10 -0.50
N VAL A 260 -17.16 12.97 0.16
CA VAL A 260 -16.96 12.80 1.60
C VAL A 260 -15.47 12.81 1.95
N ALA A 261 -14.65 12.04 1.21
CA ALA A 261 -13.21 11.99 1.42
C ALA A 261 -12.57 13.38 1.35
N LEU A 262 -12.90 14.15 0.33
CA LEU A 262 -12.38 15.53 0.14
C LEU A 262 -12.87 16.48 1.24
N LYS A 263 -14.13 16.37 1.65
CA LYS A 263 -14.71 17.17 2.75
C LYS A 263 -13.95 16.99 4.07
N TYR A 264 -13.52 15.77 4.35
CA TYR A 264 -12.80 15.43 5.58
C TYR A 264 -11.27 15.39 5.41
N ASN A 265 -10.73 15.83 4.27
CA ASN A 265 -9.31 15.82 3.95
C ASN A 265 -8.68 14.42 4.12
N ALA A 266 -9.34 13.39 3.60
CA ALA A 266 -8.79 12.03 3.60
C ALA A 266 -7.42 12.02 2.88
N VAL A 267 -6.49 11.26 3.43
CA VAL A 267 -5.12 11.15 2.90
C VAL A 267 -5.14 10.45 1.55
N SER A 268 -5.96 9.40 1.41
CA SER A 268 -6.16 8.71 0.14
C SER A 268 -7.62 8.34 -0.11
N VAL A 269 -7.90 8.11 -1.38
CA VAL A 269 -9.09 7.41 -1.89
C VAL A 269 -8.61 6.25 -2.75
N ASP A 270 -9.14 5.08 -2.49
CA ASP A 270 -8.60 3.82 -2.97
C ASP A 270 -9.63 3.14 -3.90
N HIS A 271 -9.18 2.39 -4.92
CA HIS A 271 -9.95 1.79 -6.03
C HIS A 271 -10.20 2.73 -7.21
N LEU A 272 -11.31 3.45 -7.26
CA LEU A 272 -11.63 4.47 -8.25
C LEU A 272 -11.97 3.96 -9.66
N GLU A 273 -12.41 2.69 -9.80
CA GLU A 273 -12.69 2.08 -11.10
C GLU A 273 -13.86 2.76 -11.83
N VAL A 274 -14.84 3.31 -11.09
CA VAL A 274 -16.06 3.91 -11.66
C VAL A 274 -16.15 5.42 -11.46
N LEU A 275 -15.01 6.13 -11.39
CA LEU A 275 -14.97 7.59 -11.29
C LEU A 275 -15.72 8.29 -12.43
N VAL A 276 -16.47 9.32 -12.09
CA VAL A 276 -17.04 10.27 -13.06
C VAL A 276 -16.12 11.48 -13.26
N ASP A 277 -16.27 12.21 -14.36
CA ASP A 277 -15.37 13.32 -14.70
C ASP A 277 -15.37 14.45 -13.64
N ALA A 278 -16.48 14.66 -12.93
CA ALA A 278 -16.55 15.65 -11.85
C ALA A 278 -15.67 15.28 -10.64
N ASP A 279 -15.63 13.97 -10.28
CA ASP A 279 -14.79 13.48 -9.20
C ASP A 279 -13.31 13.54 -9.59
N ILE A 280 -12.99 13.17 -10.84
CA ILE A 280 -11.63 13.31 -11.39
C ILE A 280 -11.16 14.76 -11.26
N GLN A 281 -11.99 15.73 -11.69
CA GLN A 281 -11.64 17.16 -11.58
C GLN A 281 -11.41 17.57 -10.12
N SER A 282 -12.24 17.08 -9.20
CA SER A 282 -12.13 17.39 -7.77
C SER A 282 -10.84 16.82 -7.18
N LEU A 283 -10.50 15.57 -7.49
CA LEU A 283 -9.27 14.91 -7.06
C LEU A 283 -8.01 15.59 -7.63
N CYS A 284 -8.03 16.00 -8.90
CA CYS A 284 -6.94 16.75 -9.54
C CYS A 284 -6.65 18.11 -8.87
N ASN A 285 -7.61 18.68 -8.18
CA ASN A 285 -7.47 19.94 -7.44
C ASN A 285 -7.25 19.73 -5.92
N SER A 286 -6.95 18.51 -5.49
CA SER A 286 -6.78 18.16 -4.08
C SER A 286 -5.36 17.68 -3.77
N ASN A 287 -5.08 17.50 -2.47
CA ASN A 287 -3.86 16.82 -1.99
C ASN A 287 -4.10 15.35 -1.63
N THR A 288 -5.32 14.84 -1.84
CA THR A 288 -5.68 13.44 -1.59
C THR A 288 -5.01 12.55 -2.63
N VAL A 289 -4.39 11.48 -2.18
CA VAL A 289 -3.73 10.51 -3.06
C VAL A 289 -4.78 9.56 -3.65
N CYS A 290 -4.66 9.28 -4.94
CA CYS A 290 -5.48 8.30 -5.64
C CYS A 290 -4.71 6.96 -5.66
N ASP A 291 -5.06 6.03 -4.76
CA ASP A 291 -4.43 4.72 -4.68
C ASP A 291 -5.11 3.75 -5.67
N LEU A 292 -4.46 3.46 -6.77
CA LEU A 292 -5.00 2.61 -7.84
C LEU A 292 -4.59 1.15 -7.63
N LEU A 293 -5.55 0.24 -7.83
CA LEU A 293 -5.44 -1.17 -7.45
C LEU A 293 -5.65 -2.10 -8.68
N PRO A 294 -4.76 -2.07 -9.69
CA PRO A 294 -4.99 -2.78 -10.96
C PRO A 294 -5.07 -4.30 -10.82
N GLY A 295 -4.57 -4.87 -9.72
CA GLY A 295 -4.69 -6.28 -9.38
C GLY A 295 -6.13 -6.72 -9.13
N VAL A 296 -6.95 -5.85 -8.56
CA VAL A 296 -8.39 -6.09 -8.32
C VAL A 296 -9.13 -6.19 -9.65
N SER A 297 -8.98 -5.17 -10.50
CA SER A 297 -9.60 -5.15 -11.83
C SER A 297 -9.21 -6.37 -12.66
N PHE A 298 -7.93 -6.79 -12.60
CA PHE A 298 -7.44 -7.99 -13.27
C PHE A 298 -8.09 -9.27 -12.72
N SER A 299 -8.14 -9.43 -11.39
CA SER A 299 -8.67 -10.65 -10.75
C SER A 299 -10.19 -10.80 -10.89
N LEU A 300 -10.90 -9.69 -10.99
CA LEU A 300 -12.36 -9.66 -11.15
C LEU A 300 -12.80 -9.58 -12.61
N ASP A 301 -11.88 -9.49 -13.56
CA ASP A 301 -12.16 -9.21 -14.97
C ASP A 301 -13.04 -7.97 -15.13
N TYR A 302 -12.63 -6.87 -14.51
CA TYR A 302 -13.39 -5.63 -14.38
C TYR A 302 -12.66 -4.45 -15.03
N GLN A 303 -13.37 -3.32 -15.18
CA GLN A 303 -12.75 -2.10 -15.68
C GLN A 303 -11.67 -1.56 -14.74
N TYR A 304 -10.72 -0.81 -15.29
CA TYR A 304 -9.59 -0.25 -14.55
C TYR A 304 -9.85 1.22 -14.22
N ALA A 305 -9.36 1.68 -13.07
CA ALA A 305 -9.37 3.08 -12.71
C ALA A 305 -8.69 3.95 -13.78
N PRO A 306 -9.20 5.17 -14.07
CA PRO A 306 -8.76 6.00 -15.19
C PRO A 306 -7.45 6.75 -14.91
N ALA A 307 -6.35 6.01 -14.67
CA ALA A 307 -5.05 6.57 -14.28
C ALA A 307 -4.58 7.69 -15.22
N ARG A 308 -4.75 7.52 -16.54
CA ARG A 308 -4.32 8.55 -17.49
C ARG A 308 -5.05 9.87 -17.29
N LYS A 309 -6.38 9.85 -17.07
CA LYS A 309 -7.15 11.07 -16.80
C LYS A 309 -6.72 11.73 -15.48
N LEU A 310 -6.45 10.94 -14.44
CA LEU A 310 -5.98 11.44 -13.15
C LEU A 310 -4.61 12.11 -13.28
N ILE A 311 -3.63 11.41 -13.89
CA ILE A 311 -2.27 11.93 -14.03
C ILE A 311 -2.25 13.16 -14.95
N ASP A 312 -2.91 13.11 -16.12
CA ASP A 312 -2.97 14.26 -17.04
C ASP A 312 -3.73 15.46 -16.43
N GLY A 313 -4.67 15.18 -15.52
CA GLY A 313 -5.37 16.18 -14.72
C GLY A 313 -4.58 16.72 -13.52
N ASN A 314 -3.35 16.24 -13.30
CA ASN A 314 -2.46 16.67 -12.22
C ASN A 314 -2.81 16.13 -10.83
N ALA A 315 -3.48 14.95 -10.73
CA ALA A 315 -3.68 14.26 -9.48
C ALA A 315 -2.38 13.61 -8.96
N ILE A 316 -2.34 13.32 -7.65
CA ILE A 316 -1.30 12.53 -7.02
C ILE A 316 -1.76 11.07 -7.09
N VAL A 317 -1.03 10.22 -7.82
CA VAL A 317 -1.41 8.83 -8.04
C VAL A 317 -0.39 7.91 -7.39
N ALA A 318 -0.86 6.93 -6.60
CA ALA A 318 -0.08 5.83 -6.09
C ALA A 318 -0.63 4.48 -6.61
N LEU A 319 0.14 3.42 -6.43
CA LEU A 319 -0.21 2.06 -6.81
C LEU A 319 -0.05 1.12 -5.62
N ALA A 320 -0.94 0.14 -5.51
CA ALA A 320 -0.86 -0.92 -4.52
C ALA A 320 -1.44 -2.23 -5.03
N THR A 321 -1.20 -3.31 -4.28
CA THR A 321 -1.67 -4.66 -4.65
C THR A 321 -3.12 -4.90 -4.28
N ASP A 322 -3.62 -4.24 -3.25
CA ASP A 322 -4.82 -4.67 -2.50
C ASP A 322 -4.76 -6.15 -2.14
N TYR A 323 -3.59 -6.61 -1.66
CA TYR A 323 -3.44 -8.02 -1.34
C TYR A 323 -4.45 -8.47 -0.28
N ASN A 324 -5.40 -9.29 -0.70
CA ASN A 324 -6.49 -9.79 0.13
C ASN A 324 -6.94 -11.19 -0.33
N PRO A 325 -7.71 -11.95 0.47
CA PRO A 325 -8.13 -13.30 0.09
C PRO A 325 -9.26 -13.35 -0.96
N GLY A 326 -9.90 -12.22 -1.27
CA GLY A 326 -11.14 -12.17 -2.05
C GLY A 326 -11.03 -11.68 -3.47
N SER A 327 -10.61 -10.44 -3.62
CA SER A 327 -10.61 -9.71 -4.90
C SER A 327 -9.22 -9.59 -5.51
N SER A 328 -8.14 -9.70 -4.71
CA SER A 328 -6.77 -9.57 -5.20
C SER A 328 -5.80 -10.43 -4.39
N HIS A 329 -5.74 -11.74 -4.67
CA HIS A 329 -4.74 -12.59 -4.02
C HIS A 329 -3.39 -12.53 -4.76
N ILE A 330 -3.01 -11.32 -5.20
CA ILE A 330 -1.81 -11.02 -5.97
C ILE A 330 -0.80 -10.30 -5.08
N LEU A 331 0.30 -10.98 -4.78
CA LEU A 331 1.41 -10.47 -3.99
C LEU A 331 2.62 -10.10 -4.86
N ASN A 332 2.48 -10.18 -6.18
CA ASN A 332 3.55 -9.94 -7.14
C ASN A 332 3.55 -8.48 -7.59
N ILE A 333 4.50 -7.69 -7.07
CA ILE A 333 4.63 -6.25 -7.35
C ILE A 333 4.94 -6.00 -8.84
N SER A 334 5.82 -6.81 -9.46
CA SER A 334 6.15 -6.68 -10.89
C SER A 334 4.92 -6.87 -11.77
N LEU A 335 4.01 -7.81 -11.42
CA LEU A 335 2.76 -7.98 -12.14
C LEU A 335 1.87 -6.72 -12.02
N ILE A 336 1.74 -6.16 -10.81
CA ILE A 336 0.96 -4.93 -10.59
C ILE A 336 1.52 -3.77 -11.41
N MET A 337 2.84 -3.58 -11.40
CA MET A 337 3.51 -2.57 -12.23
C MET A 337 3.21 -2.76 -13.72
N SER A 338 3.30 -3.99 -14.21
CA SER A 338 3.01 -4.31 -15.60
C SER A 338 1.54 -4.11 -15.97
N LEU A 339 0.61 -4.39 -15.05
CA LEU A 339 -0.82 -4.11 -15.24
C LEU A 339 -1.08 -2.61 -15.33
N ALA A 340 -0.46 -1.80 -14.47
CA ALA A 340 -0.55 -0.34 -14.52
C ALA A 340 -0.04 0.20 -15.88
N ALA A 341 1.09 -0.30 -16.38
CA ALA A 341 1.61 0.08 -17.69
C ALA A 341 0.66 -0.30 -18.84
N ILE A 342 0.24 -1.57 -18.89
CA ILE A 342 -0.49 -2.12 -20.05
C ILE A 342 -1.96 -1.68 -20.04
N LYS A 343 -2.61 -1.73 -18.87
CA LYS A 343 -4.05 -1.50 -18.73
C LYS A 343 -4.40 -0.06 -18.41
N GLN A 344 -3.63 0.59 -17.53
CA GLN A 344 -3.88 1.97 -17.10
C GLN A 344 -3.03 2.99 -17.86
N LYS A 345 -2.14 2.55 -18.79
CA LYS A 345 -1.32 3.41 -19.66
C LYS A 345 -0.38 4.34 -18.91
N MET A 346 0.13 3.88 -17.79
CA MET A 346 1.17 4.60 -17.05
C MET A 346 2.55 4.34 -17.67
N SER A 347 3.42 5.35 -17.66
CA SER A 347 4.84 5.18 -18.03
C SER A 347 5.62 4.45 -16.92
N SER A 348 6.82 3.97 -17.25
CA SER A 348 7.70 3.33 -16.25
C SER A 348 8.04 4.29 -15.10
N GLU A 349 8.28 5.55 -15.44
CA GLU A 349 8.59 6.61 -14.48
C GLU A 349 7.42 6.92 -13.55
N GLU A 350 6.21 7.01 -14.12
CA GLU A 350 4.98 7.22 -13.36
C GLU A 350 4.71 6.06 -12.38
N ILE A 351 4.96 4.82 -12.81
CA ILE A 351 4.80 3.61 -11.98
C ILE A 351 5.80 3.61 -10.82
N ILE A 352 7.08 3.93 -11.08
CA ILE A 352 8.10 4.01 -10.04
C ILE A 352 7.76 5.12 -9.04
N SER A 353 7.38 6.31 -9.51
CA SER A 353 6.94 7.42 -8.65
C SER A 353 5.73 7.01 -7.79
N ALA A 354 4.79 6.23 -8.37
CA ALA A 354 3.58 5.75 -7.69
C ALA A 354 3.87 4.71 -6.60
N TYR A 355 4.85 3.81 -6.81
CA TYR A 355 5.24 2.78 -5.82
C TYR A 355 6.28 3.25 -4.79
N THR A 356 6.74 4.49 -4.90
CA THR A 356 7.77 5.06 -4.02
C THR A 356 7.22 6.28 -3.29
N ILE A 357 7.51 7.49 -3.78
CA ILE A 357 7.21 8.73 -3.04
C ILE A 357 5.71 9.02 -2.89
N ASN A 358 4.88 8.66 -3.87
CA ASN A 358 3.44 8.88 -3.77
C ASN A 358 2.78 7.85 -2.84
N ALA A 359 3.22 6.57 -2.87
CA ALA A 359 2.80 5.58 -1.88
C ALA A 359 3.25 5.98 -0.46
N ALA A 360 4.46 6.58 -0.31
CA ALA A 360 4.91 7.15 0.96
C ALA A 360 3.96 8.24 1.47
N LYS A 361 3.50 9.11 0.57
CA LYS A 361 2.52 10.16 0.91
C LYS A 361 1.18 9.56 1.31
N SER A 362 0.71 8.51 0.62
CA SER A 362 -0.55 7.81 0.95
C SER A 362 -0.57 7.20 2.35
N VAL A 363 0.60 6.91 2.92
CA VAL A 363 0.74 6.40 4.29
C VAL A 363 1.43 7.39 5.24
N CYS A 364 1.60 8.65 4.82
CA CYS A 364 2.16 9.76 5.62
C CYS A 364 3.59 9.54 6.13
N VAL A 365 4.46 8.92 5.33
CA VAL A 365 5.89 8.72 5.65
C VAL A 365 6.83 9.39 4.64
N GLU A 366 6.31 10.21 3.74
CA GLU A 366 7.02 10.86 2.63
C GLU A 366 8.16 11.79 3.06
N GLN A 367 8.11 12.29 4.30
CA GLN A 367 9.20 13.07 4.87
C GLN A 367 10.40 12.19 5.23
N LYS A 368 10.17 10.91 5.49
CA LYS A 368 11.14 9.96 6.02
C LYS A 368 11.73 9.06 4.93
N THR A 369 10.92 8.66 3.94
CA THR A 369 11.29 7.65 2.92
C THR A 369 10.57 7.90 1.59
N GLY A 370 10.72 7.00 0.61
CA GLY A 370 10.07 7.07 -0.71
C GLY A 370 10.88 7.81 -1.78
N SER A 371 12.02 8.43 -1.42
CA SER A 371 12.99 8.99 -2.37
C SER A 371 14.41 8.87 -1.79
N ILE A 372 15.43 8.85 -2.66
CA ILE A 372 16.83 8.85 -2.26
C ILE A 372 17.32 10.30 -2.19
N GLU A 373 17.10 10.92 -1.03
CA GLU A 373 17.49 12.30 -0.74
C GLU A 373 18.29 12.32 0.56
N ILE A 374 19.31 13.19 0.63
CA ILE A 374 20.16 13.33 1.82
C ILE A 374 19.31 13.63 3.05
N GLY A 375 19.55 12.90 4.14
CA GLY A 375 18.84 13.00 5.41
C GLY A 375 17.57 12.13 5.52
N LYS A 376 17.11 11.50 4.44
CA LYS A 376 16.06 10.49 4.51
C LYS A 376 16.61 9.13 4.96
N SER A 377 15.73 8.24 5.37
CA SER A 377 16.06 6.86 5.75
C SER A 377 16.76 6.13 4.61
N ALA A 378 17.79 5.37 4.94
CA ALA A 378 18.50 4.52 3.99
C ALA A 378 17.70 3.24 3.71
N ASP A 379 16.56 3.42 3.02
CA ASP A 379 15.62 2.37 2.61
C ASP A 379 15.73 2.19 1.09
N PHE A 380 16.16 0.98 0.66
CA PHE A 380 16.42 0.72 -0.75
C PHE A 380 15.89 -0.64 -1.20
N ALA A 381 15.40 -0.68 -2.42
CA ALA A 381 15.18 -1.89 -3.20
C ALA A 381 16.25 -1.97 -4.30
N VAL A 382 17.00 -3.07 -4.33
CA VAL A 382 18.08 -3.31 -5.31
C VAL A 382 17.64 -4.41 -6.25
N PHE A 383 17.75 -4.16 -7.55
CA PHE A 383 17.29 -5.08 -8.59
C PHE A 383 18.44 -5.54 -9.48
N ASP A 384 18.41 -6.83 -9.86
CA ASP A 384 19.39 -7.50 -10.70
C ASP A 384 19.15 -7.20 -12.18
N THR A 385 19.39 -5.96 -12.53
CA THR A 385 19.33 -5.40 -13.89
C THR A 385 20.12 -4.10 -13.95
N ASP A 386 20.51 -3.64 -15.12
CA ASP A 386 21.26 -2.39 -15.34
C ASP A 386 20.36 -1.20 -15.75
N THR A 387 19.04 -1.43 -15.94
CA THR A 387 18.07 -0.38 -16.29
C THR A 387 16.73 -0.56 -15.59
N TYR A 388 16.11 0.57 -15.18
CA TYR A 388 14.83 0.56 -14.46
C TYR A 388 13.65 0.13 -15.34
N GLU A 389 13.72 0.28 -16.65
CA GLU A 389 12.67 -0.13 -17.58
C GLU A 389 12.40 -1.64 -17.53
N ASP A 390 13.41 -2.43 -17.20
CA ASP A 390 13.29 -3.87 -17.05
C ASP A 390 12.31 -4.30 -15.96
N LEU A 391 12.10 -3.47 -14.93
CA LEU A 391 11.16 -3.76 -13.85
C LEU A 391 9.73 -3.94 -14.35
N ILE A 392 9.38 -3.19 -15.40
CA ILE A 392 8.04 -3.19 -15.98
C ILE A 392 7.97 -4.13 -17.18
N TYR A 393 9.07 -4.22 -17.96
CA TYR A 393 9.17 -5.05 -19.14
C TYR A 393 9.15 -6.56 -18.82
N ASN A 394 9.79 -6.97 -17.73
CA ASN A 394 9.83 -8.38 -17.29
C ASN A 394 8.56 -8.74 -16.50
N ILE A 395 7.43 -8.84 -17.20
CA ILE A 395 6.08 -9.06 -16.63
C ILE A 395 6.06 -10.22 -15.66
N GLY A 396 5.72 -9.93 -14.40
CA GLY A 396 5.56 -10.93 -13.34
C GLY A 396 6.87 -11.53 -12.82
N SER A 397 8.02 -11.08 -13.28
CA SER A 397 9.32 -11.53 -12.80
C SER A 397 9.81 -10.66 -11.65
N ASN A 398 10.11 -11.27 -10.51
CA ASN A 398 10.74 -10.55 -9.40
C ASN A 398 12.26 -10.43 -9.65
N LEU A 399 12.72 -9.23 -9.96
CA LEU A 399 14.13 -8.89 -10.15
C LEU A 399 14.80 -8.37 -8.87
N CYS A 400 14.05 -8.21 -7.77
CA CYS A 400 14.61 -7.73 -6.51
C CYS A 400 15.62 -8.75 -5.96
N CYS A 401 16.87 -8.32 -5.79
CA CYS A 401 17.94 -9.16 -5.27
C CYS A 401 18.40 -8.76 -3.87
N MET A 402 18.16 -7.51 -3.43
CA MET A 402 18.41 -7.08 -2.06
C MET A 402 17.34 -6.08 -1.62
N THR A 403 16.95 -6.15 -0.34
CA THR A 403 16.15 -5.13 0.33
C THR A 403 16.93 -4.60 1.52
N ILE A 404 17.08 -3.29 1.58
CA ILE A 404 17.82 -2.59 2.63
C ILE A 404 16.85 -1.69 3.37
N LYS A 405 16.81 -1.80 4.69
CA LYS A 405 15.99 -0.97 5.58
C LYS A 405 16.84 -0.30 6.64
N ASN A 406 16.73 1.03 6.75
CA ASN A 406 17.53 1.80 7.72
C ASN A 406 19.03 1.48 7.61
N GLY A 407 19.55 1.32 6.38
CA GLY A 407 20.93 0.99 6.09
C GLY A 407 21.35 -0.47 6.34
N ASN A 408 20.43 -1.33 6.81
CA ASN A 408 20.68 -2.75 7.07
C ASN A 408 20.14 -3.62 5.93
N LEU A 409 20.93 -4.58 5.49
CA LEU A 409 20.49 -5.61 4.54
C LEU A 409 19.54 -6.57 5.26
N ILE A 410 18.25 -6.57 4.87
CA ILE A 410 17.19 -7.39 5.49
C ILE A 410 16.73 -8.56 4.60
N TYR A 411 17.07 -8.52 3.32
CA TYR A 411 16.84 -9.59 2.37
C TYR A 411 17.93 -9.59 1.30
N GLN A 412 18.36 -10.78 0.94
CA GLN A 412 19.23 -11.03 -0.22
C GLN A 412 18.78 -12.32 -0.88
N SER A 413 18.64 -12.31 -2.20
CA SER A 413 18.32 -13.52 -2.96
C SER A 413 19.53 -14.47 -3.04
N ASP A 414 19.26 -15.76 -3.04
CA ASP A 414 20.28 -16.82 -3.15
C ASP A 414 20.84 -17.01 -4.59
N LYS A 415 20.56 -16.05 -5.50
CA LYS A 415 20.94 -16.13 -6.91
C LYS A 415 22.33 -15.58 -7.17
#